data_fbd1c7475bb9b22346df90c50fb589b7
#
_entry.id   fbd1c7475bb9b22346df90c50fb589b7
#
_cell.length_a   1.000
_cell.length_b   1.000
_cell.length_c   1.000
_cell.angle_alpha   90.00
_cell.angle_beta   90.00
_cell.angle_gamma   90.00
#
_symmetry.space_group_name_H-M   'P 1'
#
loop_
_entity.id
_entity.type
_entity.pdbx_description
1 polymer ?
#
loop_
_entity_poly.entity_id
_entity_poly.type
_entity_poly.pdbx_seq_one_letter_code
_entity_poly.pdbx_strand_id
1 'polypeptide(L)'
;MKFATYTLEGSIQPRFGFKKDKYIVDILHAAIWANESKGNSSFLEIPSTLKMALDNWGTNFVKLKELDDCLPDINVQSHSVGEKPIAFLMNEVQLLAPVPDPQSFRDFYAFEQHVRAARKLRGLEMHPDWFRIPIFYFSNPAAIYGHGSEIPYPRKTNELDFELEFAVIIAGAGSDIPSKDADRHIAGYTICNDWSARDLQREEMAMSLGPAKGKDFATSFGPYMVTPDELEDAWDENGKLNLRMTCHVNGTLISDGNTNDLYHPFKDMIERASLNTKLLSGDYLGSGTVGTGC
;
A
#
# COMPACT_ATOMS: atom_id res chain seq x y z
N MET A 1 11.35 -6.14 -5.65
CA MET A 1 11.68 -4.70 -5.84
C MET A 1 10.84 -3.81 -4.91
N LYS A 2 11.29 -2.56 -4.65
CA LYS A 2 10.56 -1.58 -3.81
C LYS A 2 10.25 -0.36 -4.65
N PHE A 3 9.01 -0.21 -5.09
CA PHE A 3 8.57 0.88 -5.95
C PHE A 3 8.05 2.07 -5.16
N ALA A 4 8.30 3.28 -5.67
CA ALA A 4 7.87 4.54 -5.09
C ALA A 4 7.21 5.45 -6.12
N THR A 5 6.22 6.18 -5.67
CA THR A 5 5.77 7.42 -6.32
C THR A 5 6.31 8.59 -5.51
N TYR A 6 6.88 9.58 -6.16
CA TYR A 6 7.54 10.69 -5.50
C TYR A 6 7.46 11.99 -6.30
N THR A 7 7.74 13.12 -5.66
CA THR A 7 7.96 14.40 -6.30
C THR A 7 9.36 14.93 -5.98
N LEU A 8 9.88 15.78 -6.85
CA LEU A 8 11.09 16.56 -6.60
C LEU A 8 10.72 17.89 -5.94
N GLU A 9 11.67 18.49 -5.24
CA GLU A 9 11.49 19.80 -4.62
C GLU A 9 11.03 20.84 -5.66
N GLY A 10 9.99 21.61 -5.31
CA GLY A 10 9.38 22.61 -6.19
C GLY A 10 8.50 22.03 -7.32
N SER A 11 8.32 20.72 -7.40
CA SER A 11 7.45 20.06 -8.38
C SER A 11 6.26 19.40 -7.70
N ILE A 12 5.08 19.57 -8.29
CA ILE A 12 3.85 18.86 -7.89
C ILE A 12 3.57 17.62 -8.76
N GLN A 13 4.39 17.39 -9.80
CA GLN A 13 4.17 16.29 -10.72
C GLN A 13 4.71 14.97 -10.13
N PRO A 14 3.85 13.97 -9.90
CA PRO A 14 4.28 12.67 -9.45
C PRO A 14 5.19 11.97 -10.47
N ARG A 15 6.21 11.30 -9.97
CA ARG A 15 7.17 10.51 -10.73
C ARG A 15 7.15 9.07 -10.23
N PHE A 16 7.50 8.14 -11.08
CA PHE A 16 7.57 6.72 -10.78
C PHE A 16 9.03 6.26 -10.70
N GLY A 17 9.38 5.58 -9.62
CA GLY A 17 10.74 5.10 -9.38
C GLY A 17 10.77 3.81 -8.57
N PHE A 18 11.98 3.28 -8.39
CA PHE A 18 12.25 2.20 -7.45
C PHE A 18 13.47 2.50 -6.58
N LYS A 19 13.46 1.93 -5.37
CA LYS A 19 14.55 2.08 -4.41
C LYS A 19 15.74 1.20 -4.82
N LYS A 20 16.92 1.80 -4.94
CA LYS A 20 18.21 1.12 -5.05
C LYS A 20 19.17 1.73 -4.01
N ASP A 21 19.47 0.97 -2.96
CA ASP A 21 20.23 1.42 -1.78
C ASP A 21 19.61 2.67 -1.12
N LYS A 22 20.32 3.79 -1.13
CA LYS A 22 19.87 5.09 -0.60
C LYS A 22 19.25 6.01 -1.66
N TYR A 23 19.05 5.50 -2.87
CA TYR A 23 18.54 6.27 -4.00
C TYR A 23 17.14 5.80 -4.40
N ILE A 24 16.42 6.72 -5.04
CA ILE A 24 15.27 6.43 -5.89
C ILE A 24 15.72 6.57 -7.34
N VAL A 25 15.69 5.48 -8.07
CA VAL A 25 15.93 5.46 -9.52
C VAL A 25 14.66 5.92 -10.22
N ASP A 26 14.78 6.95 -11.06
CA ASP A 26 13.70 7.45 -11.91
C ASP A 26 13.54 6.55 -13.12
N ILE A 27 12.40 5.90 -13.27
CA ILE A 27 12.19 4.92 -14.32
C ILE A 27 12.26 5.55 -15.71
N LEU A 28 11.67 6.74 -15.90
CA LEU A 28 11.70 7.40 -17.19
C LEU A 28 13.14 7.78 -17.60
N HIS A 29 13.90 8.39 -16.69
CA HIS A 29 15.28 8.76 -16.98
C HIS A 29 16.18 7.53 -17.17
N ALA A 30 15.99 6.49 -16.35
CA ALA A 30 16.73 5.24 -16.47
C ALA A 30 16.43 4.52 -17.79
N ALA A 31 15.18 4.49 -18.24
CA ALA A 31 14.79 3.92 -19.53
C ALA A 31 15.42 4.65 -20.72
N ILE A 32 15.42 5.99 -20.69
CA ILE A 32 16.07 6.80 -21.74
C ILE A 32 17.58 6.56 -21.73
N TRP A 33 18.20 6.55 -20.55
CA TRP A 33 19.65 6.28 -20.40
C TRP A 33 20.01 4.89 -20.94
N ALA A 34 19.22 3.86 -20.65
CA ALA A 34 19.45 2.51 -21.13
C ALA A 34 19.31 2.42 -22.65
N ASN A 35 18.37 3.16 -23.24
CA ASN A 35 18.24 3.27 -24.69
C ASN A 35 19.47 3.95 -25.34
N GLU A 36 19.91 5.07 -24.81
CA GLU A 36 21.05 5.83 -25.35
C GLU A 36 22.38 5.10 -25.16
N SER A 37 22.59 4.46 -24.00
CA SER A 37 23.86 3.86 -23.63
C SER A 37 24.02 2.42 -24.09
N LYS A 38 22.90 1.65 -24.21
CA LYS A 38 22.88 0.21 -24.53
C LYS A 38 22.06 -0.17 -25.75
N GLY A 39 21.39 0.79 -26.39
CA GLY A 39 20.55 0.57 -27.57
C GLY A 39 19.25 -0.21 -27.28
N ASN A 40 18.80 -0.25 -26.02
CA ASN A 40 17.59 -0.98 -25.64
C ASN A 40 16.39 -0.04 -25.52
N SER A 41 15.58 0.03 -26.58
CA SER A 41 14.39 0.86 -26.63
C SER A 41 13.14 0.25 -25.97
N SER A 42 13.17 -1.04 -25.58
CA SER A 42 12.01 -1.72 -24.99
C SER A 42 11.57 -1.10 -23.67
N PHE A 43 12.49 -0.51 -22.92
CA PHE A 43 12.21 0.17 -21.66
C PHE A 43 11.43 1.48 -21.81
N LEU A 44 11.49 2.13 -22.99
CA LEU A 44 10.70 3.34 -23.27
C LEU A 44 9.18 3.08 -23.30
N GLU A 45 8.78 1.80 -23.38
CA GLU A 45 7.38 1.39 -23.32
C GLU A 45 6.87 1.25 -21.89
N ILE A 46 7.74 1.34 -20.86
CA ILE A 46 7.31 1.30 -19.46
C ILE A 46 6.47 2.54 -19.16
N PRO A 47 5.24 2.38 -18.62
CA PRO A 47 4.38 3.50 -18.31
C PRO A 47 5.02 4.49 -17.31
N SER A 48 4.65 5.76 -17.43
CA SER A 48 5.24 6.86 -16.66
C SER A 48 4.79 6.92 -15.19
N THR A 49 3.76 6.16 -14.81
CA THR A 49 3.27 6.08 -13.42
C THR A 49 3.14 4.63 -12.98
N LEU A 50 3.30 4.39 -11.68
CA LEU A 50 3.08 3.06 -11.10
C LEU A 50 1.67 2.56 -11.42
N LYS A 51 0.64 3.38 -11.21
CA LYS A 51 -0.76 3.02 -11.48
C LYS A 51 -0.97 2.51 -12.91
N MET A 52 -0.44 3.19 -13.90
CA MET A 52 -0.53 2.74 -15.30
C MET A 52 0.28 1.45 -15.55
N ALA A 53 1.42 1.29 -14.87
CA ALA A 53 2.21 0.07 -14.99
C ALA A 53 1.49 -1.16 -14.43
N LEU A 54 0.62 -0.98 -13.45
CA LEU A 54 -0.19 -2.03 -12.83
C LEU A 54 -1.25 -2.63 -13.76
N ASP A 55 -1.68 -1.93 -14.83
CA ASP A 55 -2.67 -2.44 -15.80
C ASP A 55 -2.17 -3.70 -16.53
N ASN A 56 -0.87 -3.75 -16.82
CA ASN A 56 -0.22 -4.90 -17.43
C ASN A 56 1.01 -5.31 -16.61
N TRP A 57 0.79 -5.54 -15.33
CA TRP A 57 1.86 -5.70 -14.33
C TRP A 57 2.83 -6.82 -14.69
N GLY A 58 2.35 -7.99 -15.10
CA GLY A 58 3.22 -9.11 -15.43
C GLY A 58 4.28 -8.75 -16.49
N THR A 59 3.90 -8.05 -17.56
CA THR A 59 4.83 -7.60 -18.60
C THR A 59 5.71 -6.44 -18.11
N ASN A 60 5.12 -5.47 -17.44
CA ASN A 60 5.85 -4.28 -16.99
C ASN A 60 6.85 -4.62 -15.89
N PHE A 61 6.52 -5.54 -14.98
CA PHE A 61 7.41 -5.96 -13.92
C PHE A 61 8.67 -6.67 -14.46
N VAL A 62 8.53 -7.50 -15.49
CA VAL A 62 9.68 -8.11 -16.17
C VAL A 62 10.60 -7.03 -16.75
N LYS A 63 10.05 -6.05 -17.49
CA LYS A 63 10.83 -4.92 -18.02
C LYS A 63 11.50 -4.10 -16.94
N LEU A 64 10.84 -3.90 -15.80
CA LEU A 64 11.38 -3.15 -14.66
C LEU A 64 12.55 -3.90 -14.00
N LYS A 65 12.49 -5.22 -13.88
CA LYS A 65 13.63 -6.05 -13.41
C LYS A 65 14.79 -5.99 -14.39
N GLU A 66 14.53 -6.17 -15.68
CA GLU A 66 15.55 -6.05 -16.73
C GLU A 66 16.20 -4.65 -16.76
N LEU A 67 15.42 -3.60 -16.50
CA LEU A 67 15.95 -2.23 -16.40
C LEU A 67 16.88 -2.11 -15.18
N ASP A 68 16.49 -2.63 -14.01
CA ASP A 68 17.35 -2.63 -12.81
C ASP A 68 18.66 -3.40 -13.05
N ASP A 69 18.60 -4.58 -13.69
CA ASP A 69 19.76 -5.38 -14.06
C ASP A 69 20.70 -4.65 -15.06
N CYS A 70 20.14 -3.75 -15.88
CA CYS A 70 20.93 -2.93 -16.80
C CYS A 70 21.69 -1.80 -16.12
N LEU A 71 21.26 -1.37 -14.92
CA LEU A 71 21.84 -0.23 -14.23
C LEU A 71 23.14 -0.63 -13.52
N PRO A 72 24.12 0.29 -13.40
CA PRO A 72 25.31 0.03 -12.63
C PRO A 72 25.00 -0.06 -11.14
N ASP A 73 25.58 -1.03 -10.46
CA ASP A 73 25.42 -1.24 -9.01
C ASP A 73 26.07 -0.14 -8.18
N ILE A 74 27.11 0.49 -8.73
CA ILE A 74 27.89 1.52 -8.05
C ILE A 74 27.71 2.85 -8.77
N ASN A 75 27.44 3.93 -8.00
CA ASN A 75 27.31 5.31 -8.50
C ASN A 75 26.19 5.54 -9.51
N VAL A 76 25.03 4.89 -9.32
CA VAL A 76 23.85 5.12 -10.18
C VAL A 76 23.50 6.61 -10.31
N GLN A 77 23.76 7.42 -9.28
CA GLN A 77 23.55 8.86 -9.29
C GLN A 77 24.51 9.65 -10.20
N SER A 78 25.63 9.06 -10.61
CA SER A 78 26.58 9.74 -11.53
C SER A 78 26.14 9.66 -13.00
N HIS A 79 25.06 8.93 -13.27
CA HIS A 79 24.51 8.76 -14.60
C HIS A 79 23.37 9.73 -14.85
N SER A 80 23.30 10.27 -16.04
CA SER A 80 22.28 11.27 -16.44
C SER A 80 21.90 11.10 -17.89
N VAL A 81 20.74 11.67 -18.25
CA VAL A 81 20.26 11.88 -19.60
C VAL A 81 20.28 13.39 -19.84
N GLY A 82 21.24 13.87 -20.63
CA GLY A 82 21.56 15.28 -20.64
C GLY A 82 21.94 15.76 -19.22
N GLU A 83 21.26 16.79 -18.74
CA GLU A 83 21.48 17.33 -17.38
C GLU A 83 20.63 16.67 -16.29
N LYS A 84 19.78 15.67 -16.64
CA LYS A 84 18.82 15.05 -15.72
C LYS A 84 19.41 13.77 -15.14
N PRO A 85 19.64 13.67 -13.81
CA PRO A 85 20.11 12.45 -13.20
C PRO A 85 19.07 11.32 -13.33
N ILE A 86 19.55 10.07 -13.40
CA ILE A 86 18.68 8.91 -13.42
C ILE A 86 18.29 8.44 -12.01
N ALA A 87 18.92 8.97 -10.97
CA ALA A 87 18.60 8.63 -9.59
C ALA A 87 18.79 9.85 -8.68
N PHE A 88 17.98 9.89 -7.61
CA PHE A 88 17.96 10.96 -6.61
C PHE A 88 18.19 10.35 -5.22
N LEU A 89 18.84 11.07 -4.31
CA LEU A 89 18.90 10.65 -2.91
C LEU A 89 17.49 10.63 -2.31
N MET A 90 17.23 9.69 -1.42
CA MET A 90 15.90 9.59 -0.76
C MET A 90 15.51 10.84 0.03
N ASN A 91 16.49 11.61 0.52
CA ASN A 91 16.24 12.88 1.22
C ASN A 91 16.07 14.09 0.29
N GLU A 92 16.24 13.93 -1.02
CA GLU A 92 16.00 14.95 -2.05
C GLU A 92 14.61 14.82 -2.68
N VAL A 93 13.84 13.80 -2.30
CA VAL A 93 12.53 13.54 -2.86
C VAL A 93 11.46 13.53 -1.76
N GLN A 94 10.26 13.97 -2.11
CA GLN A 94 9.07 13.78 -1.26
C GLN A 94 8.36 12.50 -1.71
N LEU A 95 8.39 11.47 -0.85
CA LEU A 95 7.67 10.21 -1.12
C LEU A 95 6.16 10.41 -0.96
N LEU A 96 5.40 10.01 -1.94
CA LEU A 96 3.94 9.95 -1.93
C LEU A 96 3.48 8.54 -1.54
N ALA A 97 2.16 8.35 -1.41
CA ALA A 97 1.62 6.99 -1.42
C ALA A 97 2.02 6.28 -2.73
N PRO A 98 2.27 4.95 -2.72
CA PRO A 98 2.65 4.24 -3.95
C PRO A 98 1.68 4.48 -5.12
N VAL A 99 0.38 4.47 -4.87
CA VAL A 99 -0.67 4.94 -5.79
C VAL A 99 -1.42 6.08 -5.08
N PRO A 100 -1.10 7.36 -5.37
CA PRO A 100 -1.67 8.49 -4.64
C PRO A 100 -3.12 8.81 -5.02
N ASP A 101 -3.59 8.26 -6.13
CA ASP A 101 -4.94 8.47 -6.69
C ASP A 101 -5.66 7.14 -6.99
N PRO A 102 -5.82 6.23 -6.00
CA PRO A 102 -6.53 4.98 -6.22
C PRO A 102 -7.99 5.24 -6.58
N GLN A 103 -8.63 4.32 -7.32
CA GLN A 103 -10.07 4.46 -7.60
C GLN A 103 -10.93 4.00 -6.45
N SER A 104 -10.42 3.06 -5.65
CA SER A 104 -11.09 2.62 -4.44
C SER A 104 -10.06 2.19 -3.38
N PHE A 105 -10.50 2.32 -2.14
CA PHE A 105 -9.88 1.70 -0.99
C PHE A 105 -10.96 0.96 -0.20
N ARG A 106 -10.75 -0.33 -0.01
CA ARG A 106 -11.57 -1.19 0.85
C ARG A 106 -10.73 -1.60 2.04
N ASP A 107 -11.18 -1.25 3.22
CA ASP A 107 -10.50 -1.63 4.43
C ASP A 107 -11.26 -2.74 5.14
N PHE A 108 -10.52 -3.82 5.42
CA PHE A 108 -11.04 -5.03 6.01
C PHE A 108 -10.95 -5.00 7.54
N TYR A 109 -11.40 -6.05 8.16
CA TYR A 109 -11.43 -6.21 9.61
C TYR A 109 -10.98 -7.63 9.96
N ALA A 110 -9.70 -7.95 9.59
CA ALA A 110 -9.27 -9.32 9.40
C ALA A 110 -8.35 -9.90 10.50
N PHE A 111 -7.96 -9.09 11.51
CA PHE A 111 -7.22 -9.56 12.67
C PHE A 111 -8.14 -9.91 13.84
N GLU A 112 -8.25 -11.21 14.20
CA GLU A 112 -9.16 -11.69 15.21
C GLU A 112 -8.97 -11.02 16.58
N GLN A 113 -7.71 -10.84 17.01
CA GLN A 113 -7.39 -10.23 18.29
C GLN A 113 -7.97 -8.81 18.41
N HIS A 114 -7.78 -8.00 17.37
CA HIS A 114 -8.32 -6.64 17.31
C HIS A 114 -9.84 -6.65 17.37
N VAL A 115 -10.47 -7.48 16.52
CA VAL A 115 -11.94 -7.59 16.46
C VAL A 115 -12.54 -8.00 17.81
N ARG A 116 -11.94 -8.98 18.48
CA ARG A 116 -12.36 -9.41 19.82
C ARG A 116 -12.26 -8.26 20.82
N ALA A 117 -11.12 -7.54 20.85
CA ALA A 117 -10.91 -6.43 21.75
C ALA A 117 -11.93 -5.30 21.51
N ALA A 118 -12.11 -4.88 20.26
CA ALA A 118 -13.02 -3.81 19.88
C ALA A 118 -14.51 -4.17 20.14
N ARG A 119 -14.90 -5.43 19.96
CA ARG A 119 -16.26 -5.90 20.29
C ARG A 119 -16.48 -5.98 21.80
N LYS A 120 -15.50 -6.48 22.55
CA LYS A 120 -15.56 -6.56 24.02
C LYS A 120 -15.73 -5.19 24.66
N LEU A 121 -15.03 -4.16 24.16
CA LEU A 121 -15.18 -2.76 24.62
C LEU A 121 -16.61 -2.24 24.43
N ARG A 122 -17.35 -2.76 23.45
CA ARG A 122 -18.75 -2.44 23.18
C ARG A 122 -19.75 -3.38 23.86
N GLY A 123 -19.28 -4.32 24.71
CA GLY A 123 -20.12 -5.32 25.36
C GLY A 123 -20.69 -6.38 24.42
N LEU A 124 -20.03 -6.63 23.29
CA LEU A 124 -20.49 -7.56 22.25
C LEU A 124 -19.56 -8.79 22.17
N GLU A 125 -20.16 -9.96 21.93
CA GLU A 125 -19.44 -11.19 21.60
C GLU A 125 -19.04 -11.20 20.10
N MET A 126 -18.10 -12.09 19.73
CA MET A 126 -17.73 -12.30 18.34
C MET A 126 -18.95 -12.75 17.51
N HIS A 127 -19.15 -12.10 16.35
CA HIS A 127 -20.20 -12.52 15.44
C HIS A 127 -19.74 -13.79 14.69
N PRO A 128 -20.54 -14.87 14.64
CA PRO A 128 -20.12 -16.12 14.00
C PRO A 128 -19.80 -15.95 12.51
N ASP A 129 -20.50 -15.07 11.80
CA ASP A 129 -20.22 -14.81 10.38
C ASP A 129 -18.89 -14.09 10.14
N TRP A 130 -18.28 -13.47 11.15
CA TRP A 130 -16.97 -12.87 11.00
C TRP A 130 -15.90 -13.91 10.61
N PHE A 131 -16.01 -15.14 11.14
CA PHE A 131 -15.09 -16.22 10.81
C PHE A 131 -15.29 -16.80 9.39
N ARG A 132 -16.39 -16.45 8.75
CA ARG A 132 -16.79 -16.97 7.43
C ARG A 132 -16.66 -15.92 6.33
N ILE A 133 -16.83 -14.66 6.66
CA ILE A 133 -16.90 -13.56 5.67
C ILE A 133 -15.84 -12.51 5.99
N PRO A 134 -14.82 -12.33 5.14
CA PRO A 134 -13.98 -11.15 5.24
C PRO A 134 -14.81 -9.91 4.93
N ILE A 135 -15.11 -9.13 5.96
CA ILE A 135 -15.92 -7.93 5.88
C ILE A 135 -15.04 -6.69 5.71
N PHE A 136 -15.49 -5.73 4.94
CA PHE A 136 -14.81 -4.46 4.71
C PHE A 136 -15.79 -3.29 4.65
N TYR A 137 -15.28 -2.09 4.79
CA TYR A 137 -15.96 -0.87 4.43
C TYR A 137 -15.21 -0.14 3.32
N PHE A 138 -15.89 0.75 2.59
CA PHE A 138 -15.25 1.65 1.64
C PHE A 138 -14.73 2.88 2.37
N SER A 139 -13.41 3.11 2.30
CA SER A 139 -12.82 4.36 2.75
C SER A 139 -12.68 5.35 1.59
N ASN A 140 -12.20 6.56 1.89
CA ASN A 140 -12.17 7.67 0.93
C ASN A 140 -10.89 7.67 0.08
N PRO A 141 -10.95 7.34 -1.21
CA PRO A 141 -9.77 7.36 -2.08
C PRO A 141 -9.27 8.78 -2.39
N ALA A 142 -10.01 9.82 -2.03
CA ALA A 142 -9.61 11.23 -2.22
C ALA A 142 -8.78 11.79 -1.06
N ALA A 143 -8.62 11.05 0.04
CA ALA A 143 -7.89 11.49 1.24
C ALA A 143 -6.67 10.59 1.53
N ILE A 144 -5.88 10.31 0.49
CA ILE A 144 -4.68 9.47 0.57
C ILE A 144 -3.45 10.33 0.80
N TYR A 145 -2.65 9.94 1.80
CA TYR A 145 -1.42 10.61 2.21
C TYR A 145 -0.21 9.68 2.07
N GLY A 146 0.94 10.25 1.75
CA GLY A 146 2.21 9.53 1.64
C GLY A 146 3.04 9.60 2.91
N HIS A 147 4.23 9.03 2.82
CA HIS A 147 5.22 9.06 3.90
C HIS A 147 5.65 10.49 4.25
N GLY A 148 5.68 10.81 5.55
CA GLY A 148 6.09 12.11 6.05
C GLY A 148 5.06 13.23 5.85
N SER A 149 3.86 12.92 5.37
CA SER A 149 2.79 13.92 5.24
C SER A 149 2.25 14.35 6.61
N GLU A 150 1.98 15.64 6.74
CA GLU A 150 1.18 16.16 7.85
C GLU A 150 -0.29 15.81 7.65
N ILE A 151 -0.89 15.15 8.65
CA ILE A 151 -2.30 14.79 8.61
C ILE A 151 -3.12 15.90 9.24
N PRO A 152 -4.08 16.50 8.51
CA PRO A 152 -4.95 17.52 9.07
C PRO A 152 -5.78 16.97 10.24
N TYR A 153 -5.69 17.61 11.40
CA TYR A 153 -6.52 17.22 12.54
C TYR A 153 -8.00 17.46 12.19
N PRO A 154 -8.85 16.43 12.21
CA PRO A 154 -10.23 16.58 11.77
C PRO A 154 -11.03 17.46 12.74
N ARG A 155 -11.96 18.25 12.19
CA ARG A 155 -12.82 19.12 13.00
C ARG A 155 -13.86 18.29 13.76
N LYS A 156 -14.28 18.79 14.91
CA LYS A 156 -15.32 18.18 15.77
C LYS A 156 -14.93 16.84 16.37
N THR A 157 -13.65 16.52 16.45
CA THR A 157 -13.15 15.39 17.21
C THR A 157 -12.17 15.84 18.28
N ASN A 158 -12.13 15.12 19.39
CA ASN A 158 -11.10 15.23 20.44
C ASN A 158 -10.33 13.91 20.61
N GLU A 159 -10.62 12.92 19.78
CA GLU A 159 -10.10 11.56 19.90
C GLU A 159 -9.52 11.08 18.56
N LEU A 160 -8.45 11.78 18.09
CA LEU A 160 -7.67 11.30 16.95
C LEU A 160 -6.82 10.11 17.36
N ASP A 161 -6.90 9.02 16.59
CA ASP A 161 -6.18 7.77 16.81
C ASP A 161 -5.58 7.27 15.49
N PHE A 162 -4.64 6.33 15.58
CA PHE A 162 -4.02 5.64 14.45
C PHE A 162 -4.52 4.20 14.38
N GLU A 163 -4.34 3.55 13.23
CA GLU A 163 -4.53 2.11 13.09
C GLU A 163 -3.38 1.53 12.27
N LEU A 164 -2.55 0.72 12.93
CA LEU A 164 -1.41 0.03 12.32
C LEU A 164 -1.92 -1.16 11.50
N GLU A 165 -1.72 -1.06 10.21
CA GLU A 165 -2.16 -2.02 9.20
C GLU A 165 -1.12 -2.27 8.13
N PHE A 166 -1.37 -3.26 7.29
CA PHE A 166 -0.75 -3.36 5.99
C PHE A 166 -1.80 -3.55 4.90
N ALA A 167 -1.41 -3.32 3.65
CA ALA A 167 -2.34 -3.39 2.54
C ALA A 167 -1.69 -4.05 1.33
N VAL A 168 -2.50 -4.57 0.42
CA VAL A 168 -2.09 -4.96 -0.92
C VAL A 168 -2.56 -3.94 -1.94
N ILE A 169 -1.77 -3.82 -3.01
CA ILE A 169 -2.08 -3.02 -4.19
C ILE A 169 -2.43 -3.96 -5.32
N ILE A 170 -3.58 -3.73 -5.95
CA ILE A 170 -4.12 -4.60 -6.98
C ILE A 170 -3.39 -4.39 -8.32
N ALA A 171 -2.98 -5.49 -8.95
CA ALA A 171 -2.45 -5.56 -10.30
C ALA A 171 -3.49 -6.14 -11.26
N GLY A 172 -3.70 -5.48 -12.38
CA GLY A 172 -4.68 -5.92 -13.38
C GLY A 172 -6.13 -5.87 -12.87
N ALA A 173 -7.01 -5.38 -13.70
CA ALA A 173 -8.44 -5.36 -13.36
C ALA A 173 -9.05 -6.78 -13.41
N GLY A 174 -10.02 -7.06 -12.53
CA GLY A 174 -10.72 -8.34 -12.51
C GLY A 174 -12.03 -8.27 -11.73
N SER A 175 -12.93 -9.20 -12.04
CA SER A 175 -14.16 -9.43 -11.27
C SER A 175 -14.31 -10.91 -10.99
N ASP A 176 -15.00 -11.26 -9.91
CA ASP A 176 -15.26 -12.65 -9.51
C ASP A 176 -13.98 -13.49 -9.47
N ILE A 177 -12.91 -12.92 -8.91
CA ILE A 177 -11.57 -13.52 -8.83
C ILE A 177 -11.62 -14.60 -7.75
N PRO A 178 -11.43 -15.89 -8.08
CA PRO A 178 -11.42 -16.92 -7.05
C PRO A 178 -10.12 -16.83 -6.22
N SER A 179 -10.21 -17.15 -4.92
CA SER A 179 -9.09 -17.08 -3.97
C SER A 179 -7.81 -17.77 -4.49
N LYS A 180 -7.94 -18.92 -5.16
CA LYS A 180 -6.80 -19.66 -5.75
C LYS A 180 -6.06 -18.90 -6.86
N ASP A 181 -6.69 -17.91 -7.47
CA ASP A 181 -6.13 -17.09 -8.57
C ASP A 181 -5.74 -15.69 -8.12
N ALA A 182 -5.99 -15.34 -6.85
CA ALA A 182 -5.86 -13.99 -6.33
C ALA A 182 -4.41 -13.48 -6.28
N ASP A 183 -3.43 -14.37 -6.07
CA ASP A 183 -2.01 -14.00 -5.94
C ASP A 183 -1.48 -13.24 -7.18
N ARG A 184 -1.98 -13.57 -8.37
CA ARG A 184 -1.61 -12.85 -9.61
C ARG A 184 -2.14 -11.41 -9.68
N HIS A 185 -3.09 -11.06 -8.81
CA HIS A 185 -3.64 -9.72 -8.68
C HIS A 185 -3.00 -8.92 -7.55
N ILE A 186 -2.00 -9.45 -6.86
CA ILE A 186 -1.21 -8.73 -5.86
C ILE A 186 0.05 -8.18 -6.52
N ALA A 187 0.09 -6.86 -6.77
CA ALA A 187 1.31 -6.22 -7.26
C ALA A 187 2.38 -6.12 -6.18
N GLY A 188 1.97 -5.89 -4.97
CA GLY A 188 2.83 -5.77 -3.80
C GLY A 188 2.10 -5.35 -2.55
N TYR A 189 2.87 -5.23 -1.49
CA TYR A 189 2.44 -4.90 -0.15
C TYR A 189 2.93 -3.52 0.25
N THR A 190 2.20 -2.84 1.12
CA THR A 190 2.58 -1.53 1.67
C THR A 190 2.09 -1.39 3.10
N ILE A 191 2.71 -0.50 3.88
CA ILE A 191 2.21 -0.10 5.20
C ILE A 191 0.96 0.74 5.00
N CYS A 192 -0.03 0.57 5.88
CA CYS A 192 -1.24 1.37 5.94
C CYS A 192 -1.45 1.90 7.36
N ASN A 193 -1.90 3.14 7.46
CA ASN A 193 -2.40 3.73 8.70
C ASN A 193 -3.77 4.34 8.42
N ASP A 194 -4.83 3.71 8.95
CA ASP A 194 -6.20 4.19 8.83
C ASP A 194 -6.54 5.14 9.99
N TRP A 195 -6.32 6.44 9.76
CA TRP A 195 -6.53 7.47 10.76
C TRP A 195 -7.98 7.53 11.20
N SER A 196 -8.20 7.60 12.51
CA SER A 196 -9.53 7.44 13.12
C SER A 196 -9.88 8.60 14.04
N ALA A 197 -11.05 9.18 13.84
CA ALA A 197 -11.70 10.09 14.80
C ALA A 197 -12.71 9.27 15.62
N ARG A 198 -12.30 8.78 16.79
CA ARG A 198 -13.02 7.74 17.54
C ARG A 198 -14.39 8.17 18.05
N ASP A 199 -14.53 9.42 18.48
CA ASP A 199 -15.81 9.96 18.91
C ASP A 199 -16.80 10.05 17.75
N LEU A 200 -16.39 10.58 16.58
CA LEU A 200 -17.23 10.59 15.37
C LEU A 200 -17.58 9.17 14.92
N GLN A 201 -16.60 8.25 14.92
CA GLN A 201 -16.84 6.85 14.58
C GLN A 201 -17.89 6.19 15.48
N ARG A 202 -17.86 6.46 16.81
CA ARG A 202 -18.85 5.91 17.74
C ARG A 202 -20.27 6.40 17.45
N GLU A 203 -20.42 7.69 17.15
CA GLU A 203 -21.71 8.26 16.76
C GLU A 203 -22.28 7.57 15.51
N GLU A 204 -21.47 7.39 14.47
CA GLU A 204 -21.86 6.78 13.21
C GLU A 204 -22.19 5.31 13.35
N MET A 205 -21.37 4.56 14.09
CA MET A 205 -21.58 3.12 14.31
C MET A 205 -22.88 2.80 15.05
N ALA A 206 -23.39 3.72 15.88
CA ALA A 206 -24.69 3.57 16.53
C ALA A 206 -25.86 3.51 15.54
N MET A 207 -25.72 4.09 14.34
CA MET A 207 -26.71 4.08 13.28
C MET A 207 -26.61 2.87 12.34
N SER A 208 -25.65 1.98 12.58
CA SER A 208 -25.48 0.71 11.88
C SER A 208 -25.20 0.79 10.35
N LEU A 209 -24.79 1.96 9.83
CA LEU A 209 -24.41 2.10 8.42
C LEU A 209 -22.90 1.87 8.19
N GLY A 210 -22.10 1.96 9.23
CA GLY A 210 -20.64 1.85 9.18
C GLY A 210 -19.95 3.18 9.38
N PRO A 211 -18.60 3.20 9.45
CA PRO A 211 -17.85 4.44 9.62
C PRO A 211 -17.88 5.28 8.34
N ALA A 212 -17.95 6.59 8.48
CA ALA A 212 -17.84 7.57 7.41
C ALA A 212 -16.92 8.72 7.83
N LYS A 213 -17.44 9.75 8.50
CA LYS A 213 -16.65 10.93 8.92
C LYS A 213 -15.60 10.62 9.98
N GLY A 214 -15.76 9.51 10.68
CA GLY A 214 -14.75 9.01 11.61
C GLY A 214 -13.49 8.45 10.93
N LYS A 215 -13.53 8.22 9.60
CA LYS A 215 -12.46 7.56 8.83
C LYS A 215 -12.07 8.27 7.53
N ASP A 216 -12.99 8.96 6.86
CA ASP A 216 -12.83 9.43 5.48
C ASP A 216 -11.90 10.66 5.33
N PHE A 217 -11.34 11.16 6.41
CA PHE A 217 -10.51 12.37 6.39
C PHE A 217 -9.04 12.11 6.04
N ALA A 218 -8.52 10.91 6.32
CA ALA A 218 -7.14 10.55 5.99
C ALA A 218 -6.89 9.04 6.06
N THR A 219 -6.12 8.53 5.09
CA THR A 219 -5.44 7.25 5.17
C THR A 219 -4.02 7.41 4.63
N SER A 220 -3.01 6.90 5.33
CA SER A 220 -1.62 6.97 4.89
C SER A 220 -1.13 5.64 4.37
N PHE A 221 -0.45 5.65 3.21
CA PHE A 221 0.21 4.47 2.63
C PHE A 221 1.68 4.74 2.32
N GLY A 222 2.50 3.72 2.40
CA GLY A 222 3.87 3.79 1.95
C GLY A 222 4.91 3.36 2.97
N PRO A 223 6.18 3.74 2.76
CA PRO A 223 6.67 4.59 1.66
C PRO A 223 6.77 3.91 0.30
N TYR A 224 6.71 2.55 0.26
CA TYR A 224 6.93 1.76 -0.95
C TYR A 224 5.82 0.76 -1.19
N MET A 225 5.62 0.39 -2.45
CA MET A 225 5.05 -0.90 -2.81
C MET A 225 6.19 -1.91 -2.87
N VAL A 226 6.14 -2.94 -2.03
CA VAL A 226 7.12 -4.02 -1.95
C VAL A 226 6.56 -5.24 -2.68
N THR A 227 7.24 -5.69 -3.72
CA THR A 227 6.78 -6.82 -4.54
C THR A 227 6.91 -8.15 -3.80
N PRO A 228 6.09 -9.17 -4.13
CA PRO A 228 6.10 -10.45 -3.43
C PRO A 228 7.46 -11.17 -3.40
N ASP A 229 8.26 -11.04 -4.46
CA ASP A 229 9.61 -11.62 -4.55
C ASP A 229 10.61 -11.03 -3.52
N GLU A 230 10.42 -9.81 -3.07
CA GLU A 230 11.20 -9.22 -1.95
C GLU A 230 10.86 -9.85 -0.59
N LEU A 231 9.77 -10.57 -0.52
CA LEU A 231 9.21 -11.13 0.72
C LEU A 231 9.24 -12.67 0.75
N GLU A 232 9.94 -13.31 -0.20
CA GLU A 232 9.99 -14.79 -0.29
C GLU A 232 10.45 -15.45 1.01
N ASP A 233 11.47 -14.90 1.66
CA ASP A 233 12.00 -15.41 2.93
C ASP A 233 11.11 -15.11 4.15
N ALA A 234 10.06 -14.30 3.99
CA ALA A 234 9.16 -13.92 5.07
C ALA A 234 7.90 -14.81 5.17
N TRP A 235 7.72 -15.77 4.28
CA TRP A 235 6.61 -16.71 4.35
C TRP A 235 6.93 -17.86 5.29
N ASP A 236 6.02 -18.14 6.23
CA ASP A 236 6.16 -19.25 7.15
C ASP A 236 5.75 -20.61 6.51
N GLU A 237 5.97 -21.69 7.22
CA GLU A 237 5.62 -23.06 6.79
C GLU A 237 4.13 -23.29 6.53
N ASN A 238 3.25 -22.39 7.05
CA ASN A 238 1.79 -22.42 6.85
C ASN A 238 1.34 -21.54 5.69
N GLY A 239 2.28 -20.94 4.95
CA GLY A 239 2.00 -20.02 3.86
C GLY A 239 1.43 -18.68 4.32
N LYS A 240 1.78 -18.23 5.52
CA LYS A 240 1.45 -16.91 6.05
C LYS A 240 2.67 -16.00 6.00
N LEU A 241 2.44 -14.76 5.63
CA LEU A 241 3.48 -13.72 5.70
C LEU A 241 3.79 -13.41 7.17
N ASN A 242 5.06 -13.55 7.56
CA ASN A 242 5.54 -13.40 8.93
C ASN A 242 6.45 -12.17 9.04
N LEU A 243 5.84 -10.99 9.12
CA LEU A 243 6.50 -9.71 9.27
C LEU A 243 6.08 -9.04 10.57
N ARG A 244 7.06 -8.59 11.34
CA ARG A 244 6.79 -7.77 12.54
C ARG A 244 6.21 -6.42 12.12
N MET A 245 5.11 -6.02 12.78
CA MET A 245 4.44 -4.74 12.60
C MET A 245 4.58 -3.91 13.86
N THR A 246 5.18 -2.72 13.76
CA THR A 246 5.38 -1.84 14.92
C THR A 246 4.89 -0.43 14.67
N CYS A 247 4.35 0.21 15.71
CA CYS A 247 4.02 1.62 15.72
C CYS A 247 4.72 2.33 16.87
N HIS A 248 5.27 3.50 16.57
CA HIS A 248 5.89 4.38 17.55
C HIS A 248 5.21 5.75 17.53
N VAL A 249 4.88 6.27 18.70
CA VAL A 249 4.38 7.62 18.89
C VAL A 249 5.40 8.40 19.70
N ASN A 250 5.92 9.49 19.15
CA ASN A 250 6.99 10.30 19.77
C ASN A 250 8.20 9.46 20.21
N GLY A 251 8.58 8.47 19.40
CA GLY A 251 9.70 7.57 19.68
C GLY A 251 9.39 6.42 20.65
N THR A 252 8.21 6.39 21.28
CA THR A 252 7.78 5.31 22.16
C THR A 252 7.07 4.23 21.37
N LEU A 253 7.50 2.97 21.52
CA LEU A 253 6.81 1.81 20.94
C LEU A 253 5.43 1.65 21.61
N ILE A 254 4.38 1.75 20.80
CA ILE A 254 2.98 1.65 21.27
C ILE A 254 2.36 0.32 20.82
N SER A 255 2.70 -0.15 19.63
CA SER A 255 2.18 -1.40 19.07
C SER A 255 3.30 -2.30 18.57
N ASP A 256 3.15 -3.59 18.82
CA ASP A 256 4.05 -4.65 18.36
C ASP A 256 3.21 -5.89 18.02
N GLY A 257 3.05 -6.17 16.74
CA GLY A 257 2.23 -7.25 16.21
C GLY A 257 2.91 -7.97 15.07
N ASN A 258 2.18 -8.85 14.41
CA ASN A 258 2.73 -9.62 13.30
C ASN A 258 1.66 -9.85 12.21
N THR A 259 2.08 -9.84 10.95
CA THR A 259 1.20 -10.11 9.80
C THR A 259 0.65 -11.54 9.79
N ASN A 260 1.34 -12.51 10.41
CA ASN A 260 0.89 -13.91 10.46
C ASN A 260 -0.34 -14.12 11.35
N ASP A 261 -0.68 -13.14 12.21
CA ASP A 261 -1.91 -13.15 13.03
C ASP A 261 -3.18 -12.88 12.18
N LEU A 262 -3.01 -12.54 10.90
CA LEU A 262 -4.12 -12.31 9.97
C LEU A 262 -4.99 -13.56 9.84
N TYR A 263 -6.28 -13.45 10.21
CA TYR A 263 -7.24 -14.55 10.12
C TYR A 263 -7.70 -14.78 8.69
N HIS A 264 -8.19 -13.73 8.02
CA HIS A 264 -8.57 -13.79 6.61
C HIS A 264 -7.37 -13.37 5.75
N PRO A 265 -6.80 -14.25 4.91
CA PRO A 265 -5.69 -13.89 4.03
C PRO A 265 -6.16 -12.98 2.89
N PHE A 266 -5.25 -12.20 2.31
CA PHE A 266 -5.59 -11.29 1.21
C PHE A 266 -6.22 -11.97 0.00
N LYS A 267 -5.90 -13.23 -0.28
CA LYS A 267 -6.54 -13.99 -1.34
C LYS A 267 -8.06 -14.13 -1.15
N ASP A 268 -8.51 -14.34 0.07
CA ASP A 268 -9.94 -14.44 0.40
C ASP A 268 -10.60 -13.04 0.43
N MET A 269 -9.85 -12.02 0.82
CA MET A 269 -10.29 -10.62 0.73
C MET A 269 -10.46 -10.19 -0.73
N ILE A 270 -9.56 -10.56 -1.65
CA ILE A 270 -9.65 -10.27 -3.08
C ILE A 270 -10.87 -10.98 -3.68
N GLU A 271 -11.09 -12.27 -3.37
CA GLU A 271 -12.29 -12.99 -3.80
C GLU A 271 -13.54 -12.24 -3.34
N ARG A 272 -13.62 -11.87 -2.05
CA ARG A 272 -14.76 -11.14 -1.49
C ARG A 272 -14.96 -9.77 -2.13
N ALA A 273 -13.88 -9.02 -2.30
CA ALA A 273 -13.92 -7.65 -2.82
C ALA A 273 -14.29 -7.59 -4.31
N SER A 274 -13.94 -8.64 -5.07
CA SER A 274 -14.23 -8.74 -6.51
C SER A 274 -15.55 -9.39 -6.84
N LEU A 275 -16.25 -9.95 -5.84
CA LEU A 275 -17.53 -10.65 -6.05
C LEU A 275 -18.59 -9.70 -6.61
N ASN A 276 -19.11 -10.01 -7.81
CA ASN A 276 -20.11 -9.22 -8.55
C ASN A 276 -19.68 -7.78 -8.88
N THR A 277 -18.38 -7.45 -8.80
CA THR A 277 -17.88 -6.11 -9.13
C THR A 277 -16.44 -6.18 -9.62
N LYS A 278 -15.91 -5.05 -10.11
CA LYS A 278 -14.51 -4.96 -10.53
C LYS A 278 -13.62 -4.46 -9.40
N LEU A 279 -12.46 -5.09 -9.26
CA LEU A 279 -11.27 -4.47 -8.74
C LEU A 279 -10.49 -3.87 -9.90
N LEU A 280 -9.88 -2.73 -9.69
CA LEU A 280 -9.10 -2.01 -10.68
C LEU A 280 -7.62 -1.95 -10.29
N SER A 281 -6.75 -1.80 -11.29
CA SER A 281 -5.33 -1.63 -11.05
C SER A 281 -5.07 -0.42 -10.14
N GLY A 282 -4.28 -0.62 -9.10
CA GLY A 282 -3.99 0.41 -8.11
C GLY A 282 -5.02 0.60 -7.01
N ASP A 283 -6.11 -0.21 -6.98
CA ASP A 283 -6.98 -0.26 -5.80
C ASP A 283 -6.19 -0.79 -4.59
N TYR A 284 -6.50 -0.27 -3.39
CA TYR A 284 -5.97 -0.77 -2.13
C TYR A 284 -6.97 -1.67 -1.42
N LEU A 285 -6.46 -2.75 -0.83
CA LEU A 285 -7.18 -3.53 0.17
C LEU A 285 -6.37 -3.51 1.45
N GLY A 286 -6.88 -2.86 2.50
CA GLY A 286 -6.30 -2.82 3.84
C GLY A 286 -6.64 -4.09 4.63
N SER A 287 -5.74 -4.51 5.50
CA SER A 287 -5.92 -5.70 6.33
C SER A 287 -6.90 -5.52 7.48
N GLY A 288 -7.17 -4.26 7.83
CA GLY A 288 -7.65 -3.94 9.16
C GLY A 288 -6.52 -3.94 10.18
N THR A 289 -6.79 -3.34 11.32
CA THR A 289 -5.82 -3.09 12.40
C THR A 289 -5.27 -4.39 13.00
N VAL A 290 -3.95 -4.48 13.13
CA VAL A 290 -3.29 -5.57 13.87
C VAL A 290 -3.68 -5.55 15.35
N GLY A 291 -3.57 -6.67 16.04
CA GLY A 291 -4.16 -6.90 17.37
C GLY A 291 -3.94 -5.81 18.44
N THR A 292 -2.78 -5.14 18.41
CA THR A 292 -2.41 -4.03 19.31
C THR A 292 -2.25 -2.71 18.57
N GLY A 293 -2.80 -2.58 17.37
CA GLY A 293 -2.47 -1.54 16.39
C GLY A 293 -3.14 -0.18 16.62
N CYS A 294 -3.91 0.03 17.69
CA CYS A 294 -4.54 1.31 18.01
C CYS A 294 -4.70 1.48 19.51
#